data_8f3c82bef29afcc0457be3bc198c43b6
#
_entry.id   8f3c82bef29afcc0457be3bc198c43b6
#
_cell.length_a   1.000
_cell.length_b   1.000
_cell.length_c   1.000
_cell.angle_alpha   90.00
_cell.angle_beta   90.00
_cell.angle_gamma   90.00
#
_symmetry.space_group_name_H-M   'P 1'
#
loop_
_entity.id
_entity.type
_entity.pdbx_description
1 polymer ?
#
loop_
_entity_poly.entity_id
_entity_poly.type
_entity_poly.pdbx_seq_one_letter_code
_entity_poly.pdbx_strand_id
1 'polypeptide(L)'
;MIGKRGEAADFAADHPGSNLERVVRAAKVPVLVAARAFRPIASVMLAFDGGASAMKAVDHVASSPVFDGLRIEVAMAAPANREAQVQLEEAILRLRAAGRDARAELLDGSADSALIARIEQQDHDLLVMGAYGHSRIRRLIIGSVTTRMLIDSRRSVLLFR
;
A
#
# COMPACT_ATOMS: atom_id res chain seq x y z
N MET A 1 13.66 2.56 -7.06
CA MET A 1 12.46 3.06 -7.76
C MET A 1 12.33 2.34 -9.09
N ILE A 2 11.13 1.97 -9.48
CA ILE A 2 10.83 1.32 -10.75
C ILE A 2 9.54 1.92 -11.32
N GLY A 3 9.40 2.03 -12.66
CA GLY A 3 8.17 2.49 -13.30
C GLY A 3 7.11 1.38 -13.38
N LYS A 4 5.83 1.76 -13.39
CA LYS A 4 4.70 0.82 -13.48
C LYS A 4 4.69 0.00 -14.79
N ARG A 5 5.24 0.55 -15.88
CA ARG A 5 5.37 -0.14 -17.17
C ARG A 5 6.83 -0.09 -17.63
N GLY A 6 7.39 -1.24 -18.01
CA GLY A 6 8.64 -1.30 -18.77
C GLY A 6 8.40 -0.90 -20.23
N GLU A 7 9.46 -0.55 -20.96
CA GLU A 7 9.40 -0.09 -22.36
C GLU A 7 8.74 -1.10 -23.35
N ALA A 8 8.58 -2.36 -22.96
CA ALA A 8 8.01 -3.43 -23.80
C ALA A 8 6.57 -3.84 -23.44
N ALA A 9 5.82 -3.04 -22.65
CA ALA A 9 4.56 -3.46 -22.04
C ALA A 9 3.29 -3.09 -22.83
N ASP A 10 3.36 -2.86 -24.14
CA ASP A 10 2.17 -2.57 -24.96
C ASP A 10 1.26 -3.79 -25.23
N PHE A 11 1.66 -5.00 -24.83
CA PHE A 11 0.95 -6.22 -25.22
C PHE A 11 0.29 -7.04 -24.09
N ALA A 12 0.34 -6.60 -22.82
CA ALA A 12 -0.32 -7.30 -21.73
C ALA A 12 -0.97 -6.32 -20.75
N ALA A 13 -2.22 -5.97 -21.04
CA ALA A 13 -3.00 -4.99 -20.24
C ALA A 13 -3.30 -5.50 -18.80
N ASP A 14 -3.20 -6.81 -18.53
CA ASP A 14 -3.71 -7.42 -17.31
C ASP A 14 -2.66 -7.94 -16.31
N HIS A 15 -1.35 -7.74 -16.57
CA HIS A 15 -0.32 -8.24 -15.66
C HIS A 15 0.71 -7.16 -15.34
N PRO A 16 1.11 -6.97 -14.07
CA PRO A 16 2.30 -6.20 -13.76
C PRO A 16 3.48 -6.87 -14.47
N GLY A 17 4.32 -6.09 -15.15
CA GLY A 17 5.42 -6.64 -15.93
C GLY A 17 6.23 -7.65 -15.10
N SER A 18 6.63 -8.77 -15.69
CA SER A 18 7.40 -9.84 -15.04
C SER A 18 8.64 -9.33 -14.29
N ASN A 19 9.22 -8.22 -14.74
CA ASN A 19 10.35 -7.55 -14.13
C ASN A 19 9.97 -6.87 -12.80
N LEU A 20 8.79 -6.23 -12.70
CA LEU A 20 8.33 -5.60 -11.47
C LEU A 20 8.14 -6.65 -10.36
N GLU A 21 7.49 -7.76 -10.69
CA GLU A 21 7.31 -8.86 -9.74
C GLU A 21 8.66 -9.43 -9.25
N ARG A 22 9.61 -9.63 -10.16
CA ARG A 22 10.96 -10.12 -9.81
C ARG A 22 11.69 -9.14 -8.90
N VAL A 23 11.62 -7.83 -9.18
CA VAL A 23 12.24 -6.79 -8.35
C VAL A 23 11.62 -6.77 -6.96
N VAL A 24 10.29 -6.72 -6.86
CA VAL A 24 9.60 -6.72 -5.56
C VAL A 24 9.91 -7.98 -4.75
N ARG A 25 10.01 -9.13 -5.41
CA ARG A 25 10.34 -10.41 -4.77
C ARG A 25 11.79 -10.45 -4.26
N ALA A 26 12.74 -9.89 -5.00
CA ALA A 26 14.15 -9.90 -4.66
C ALA A 26 14.55 -8.78 -3.67
N ALA A 27 13.76 -7.73 -3.60
CA ALA A 27 14.09 -6.56 -2.80
C ALA A 27 14.09 -6.87 -1.29
N LYS A 28 15.14 -6.40 -0.62
CA LYS A 28 15.27 -6.42 0.85
C LYS A 28 14.89 -5.07 1.48
N VAL A 29 14.59 -4.10 0.64
CA VAL A 29 14.21 -2.72 1.00
C VAL A 29 12.87 -2.37 0.36
N PRO A 30 12.14 -1.36 0.85
CA PRO A 30 10.89 -0.92 0.21
C PRO A 30 11.08 -0.56 -1.26
N VAL A 31 10.11 -0.91 -2.09
CA VAL A 31 10.14 -0.66 -3.54
C VAL A 31 9.11 0.40 -3.90
N LEU A 32 9.58 1.55 -4.38
CA LEU A 32 8.69 2.57 -4.93
C LEU A 32 8.41 2.27 -6.41
N VAL A 33 7.15 2.00 -6.71
CA VAL A 33 6.60 1.87 -8.05
C VAL A 33 6.00 3.21 -8.45
N ALA A 34 6.72 3.95 -9.30
CA ALA A 34 6.34 5.30 -9.67
C ALA A 34 5.15 5.32 -10.66
N ALA A 35 4.22 6.23 -10.44
CA ALA A 35 3.18 6.56 -11.41
C ALA A 35 3.79 7.21 -12.68
N ARG A 36 3.01 7.24 -13.76
CA ARG A 36 3.45 7.88 -15.02
C ARG A 36 3.61 9.39 -14.89
N ALA A 37 2.67 10.02 -14.20
CA ALA A 37 2.68 11.45 -13.97
C ALA A 37 3.28 11.75 -12.60
N PHE A 38 4.17 12.72 -12.54
CA PHE A 38 4.65 13.25 -11.28
C PHE A 38 3.51 13.96 -10.53
N ARG A 39 3.42 13.68 -9.23
CA ARG A 39 2.52 14.38 -8.33
C ARG A 39 3.26 14.62 -7.01
N PRO A 40 3.26 15.87 -6.49
CA PRO A 40 3.75 16.14 -5.14
C PRO A 40 2.98 15.29 -4.12
N ILE A 41 3.68 14.76 -3.13
CA ILE A 41 3.06 13.93 -2.10
C ILE A 41 2.78 14.81 -0.88
N ALA A 42 1.50 15.00 -0.57
CA ALA A 42 1.01 15.67 0.64
C ALA A 42 0.13 14.74 1.49
N SER A 43 -0.35 13.64 0.89
CA SER A 43 -1.22 12.68 1.57
C SER A 43 -0.90 11.24 1.18
N VAL A 44 -1.00 10.36 2.17
CA VAL A 44 -0.64 8.94 2.05
C VAL A 44 -1.82 8.10 2.49
N MET A 45 -2.21 7.11 1.69
CA MET A 45 -3.04 6.01 2.13
C MET A 45 -2.16 4.80 2.42
N LEU A 46 -2.19 4.29 3.65
CA LEU A 46 -1.55 3.05 4.06
C LEU A 46 -2.61 1.95 4.06
N ALA A 47 -2.56 1.07 3.05
CA ALA A 47 -3.42 -0.11 3.00
C ALA A 47 -2.93 -1.14 4.01
N PHE A 48 -3.77 -1.45 4.99
CA PHE A 48 -3.43 -2.28 6.14
C PHE A 48 -4.32 -3.52 6.19
N ASP A 49 -3.70 -4.68 6.38
CA ASP A 49 -4.38 -5.97 6.48
C ASP A 49 -4.07 -6.71 7.79
N GLY A 50 -3.43 -6.03 8.75
CA GLY A 50 -2.95 -6.65 9.98
C GLY A 50 -1.74 -7.56 9.82
N GLY A 51 -1.25 -7.77 8.59
CA GLY A 51 -0.11 -8.64 8.30
C GLY A 51 1.25 -8.03 8.65
N ALA A 52 2.26 -8.89 8.76
CA ALA A 52 3.62 -8.47 9.11
C ALA A 52 4.23 -7.48 8.11
N SER A 53 3.92 -7.60 6.81
CA SER A 53 4.39 -6.67 5.78
C SER A 53 3.74 -5.30 5.91
N ALA A 54 2.44 -5.25 6.24
CA ALA A 54 1.72 -4.02 6.48
C ALA A 54 2.19 -3.34 7.78
N MET A 55 2.49 -4.11 8.83
CA MET A 55 3.05 -3.56 10.06
C MET A 55 4.46 -2.99 9.84
N LYS A 56 5.31 -3.63 9.03
CA LYS A 56 6.60 -3.04 8.62
C LYS A 56 6.41 -1.71 7.90
N ALA A 57 5.36 -1.58 7.08
CA ALA A 57 5.04 -0.32 6.44
C ALA A 57 4.65 0.76 7.45
N VAL A 58 3.84 0.41 8.47
CA VAL A 58 3.49 1.31 9.58
C VAL A 58 4.75 1.79 10.30
N ASP A 59 5.63 0.86 10.70
CA ASP A 59 6.86 1.18 11.43
C ASP A 59 7.80 2.07 10.60
N HIS A 60 7.90 1.83 9.30
CA HIS A 60 8.69 2.67 8.41
C HIS A 60 8.11 4.08 8.24
N VAL A 61 6.80 4.19 8.04
CA VAL A 61 6.11 5.49 7.95
C VAL A 61 6.23 6.26 9.27
N ALA A 62 6.17 5.56 10.41
CA ALA A 62 6.37 6.16 11.72
C ALA A 62 7.79 6.75 11.88
N SER A 63 8.83 6.01 11.47
CA SER A 63 10.23 6.35 11.77
C SER A 63 10.93 7.19 10.69
N SER A 64 10.44 7.19 9.46
CA SER A 64 11.14 7.83 8.33
C SER A 64 10.77 9.32 8.19
N PRO A 65 11.75 10.24 8.17
CA PRO A 65 11.50 11.67 8.03
C PRO A 65 10.87 12.06 6.68
N VAL A 66 10.89 11.17 5.69
CA VAL A 66 10.25 11.40 4.38
C VAL A 66 8.73 11.60 4.52
N PHE A 67 8.12 11.11 5.61
CA PHE A 67 6.69 11.24 5.89
C PHE A 67 6.35 12.38 6.85
N ASP A 68 7.31 13.23 7.20
CA ASP A 68 7.07 14.37 8.10
C ASP A 68 6.11 15.37 7.44
N GLY A 69 5.09 15.79 8.21
CA GLY A 69 4.09 16.76 7.74
C GLY A 69 3.06 16.21 6.75
N LEU A 70 3.13 14.92 6.36
CA LEU A 70 2.14 14.32 5.48
C LEU A 70 0.90 13.87 6.27
N ARG A 71 -0.27 14.00 5.65
CA ARG A 71 -1.52 13.42 6.16
C ARG A 71 -1.53 11.93 5.86
N ILE A 72 -1.76 11.09 6.87
CA ILE A 72 -1.73 9.64 6.74
C ILE A 72 -3.12 9.08 7.05
N GLU A 73 -3.66 8.29 6.16
CA GLU A 73 -4.84 7.47 6.39
C GLU A 73 -4.45 6.00 6.39
N VAL A 74 -4.73 5.29 7.47
CA VAL A 74 -4.62 3.82 7.53
C VAL A 74 -5.97 3.23 7.18
N ALA A 75 -6.08 2.62 6.00
CA ALA A 75 -7.30 2.04 5.48
C ALA A 75 -7.23 0.51 5.53
N MET A 76 -8.22 -0.12 6.15
CA MET A 76 -8.36 -1.58 6.25
C MET A 76 -9.70 -2.00 5.65
N ALA A 77 -9.67 -2.88 4.66
CA ALA A 77 -10.88 -3.51 4.12
C ALA A 77 -11.11 -4.84 4.87
N ALA A 78 -12.03 -4.81 5.82
CA ALA A 78 -12.39 -5.96 6.65
C ALA A 78 -13.81 -5.78 7.21
N PRO A 79 -14.47 -6.90 7.60
CA PRO A 79 -15.72 -6.80 8.35
C PRO A 79 -15.53 -5.95 9.62
N ALA A 80 -16.53 -5.13 9.93
CA ALA A 80 -16.52 -4.28 11.12
C ALA A 80 -16.66 -5.15 12.39
N ASN A 81 -15.54 -5.66 12.90
CA ASN A 81 -15.47 -6.46 14.11
C ASN A 81 -14.39 -5.92 15.05
N ARG A 82 -14.38 -6.43 16.28
CA ARG A 82 -13.45 -5.98 17.32
C ARG A 82 -11.98 -6.22 16.95
N GLU A 83 -11.67 -7.31 16.26
CA GLU A 83 -10.30 -7.63 15.86
C GLU A 83 -9.74 -6.62 14.90
N ALA A 84 -10.48 -6.28 13.83
CA ALA A 84 -10.09 -5.26 12.86
C ALA A 84 -9.92 -3.88 13.51
N GLN A 85 -10.82 -3.52 14.45
CA GLN A 85 -10.72 -2.27 15.20
C GLN A 85 -9.45 -2.21 16.04
N VAL A 86 -9.14 -3.26 16.81
CA VAL A 86 -7.93 -3.32 17.64
C VAL A 86 -6.66 -3.23 16.79
N GLN A 87 -6.62 -3.92 15.66
CA GLN A 87 -5.46 -3.87 14.75
C GLN A 87 -5.26 -2.48 14.14
N LEU A 88 -6.34 -1.81 13.72
CA LEU A 88 -6.28 -0.43 13.23
C LEU A 88 -5.84 0.55 14.33
N GLU A 89 -6.39 0.41 15.52
CA GLU A 89 -6.02 1.25 16.67
C GLU A 89 -4.53 1.11 16.99
N GLU A 90 -3.99 -0.11 16.99
CA GLU A 90 -2.56 -0.34 17.21
C GLU A 90 -1.70 0.38 16.16
N ALA A 91 -2.05 0.27 14.88
CA ALA A 91 -1.34 0.96 13.80
C ALA A 91 -1.38 2.48 13.95
N ILE A 92 -2.54 3.04 14.30
CA ILE A 92 -2.72 4.48 14.52
C ILE A 92 -1.94 4.96 15.74
N LEU A 93 -1.96 4.22 16.84
CA LEU A 93 -1.21 4.58 18.05
C LEU A 93 0.30 4.65 17.78
N ARG A 94 0.85 3.72 17.01
CA ARG A 94 2.26 3.74 16.59
C ARG A 94 2.61 4.98 15.77
N LEU A 95 1.77 5.33 14.79
CA LEU A 95 1.98 6.51 13.96
C LEU A 95 1.89 7.81 14.76
N ARG A 96 0.86 7.94 15.61
CA ARG A 96 0.66 9.12 16.45
C ARG A 96 1.75 9.28 17.52
N ALA A 97 2.23 8.18 18.10
CA ALA A 97 3.35 8.21 19.05
C ALA A 97 4.65 8.72 18.39
N ALA A 98 4.79 8.55 17.08
CA ALA A 98 5.88 9.11 16.28
C ALA A 98 5.60 10.53 15.74
N GLY A 99 4.51 11.19 16.20
CA GLY A 99 4.16 12.54 15.79
C GLY A 99 3.49 12.66 14.41
N ARG A 100 2.96 11.54 13.85
CA ARG A 100 2.29 11.56 12.56
C ARG A 100 0.83 12.02 12.68
N ASP A 101 0.38 12.83 11.71
CA ASP A 101 -1.05 13.13 11.53
C ASP A 101 -1.73 11.92 10.86
N ALA A 102 -2.26 11.00 11.69
CA ALA A 102 -2.80 9.73 11.24
C ALA A 102 -4.24 9.51 11.67
N ARG A 103 -5.07 9.02 10.73
CA ARG A 103 -6.45 8.59 10.96
C ARG A 103 -6.69 7.17 10.46
N ALA A 104 -7.64 6.48 11.06
CA ALA A 104 -8.07 5.14 10.66
C ALA A 104 -9.34 5.19 9.82
N GLU A 105 -9.46 4.25 8.90
CA GLU A 105 -10.67 4.03 8.13
C GLU A 105 -10.89 2.53 7.93
N LEU A 106 -12.04 2.04 8.34
CA LEU A 106 -12.48 0.68 8.09
C LEU A 106 -13.42 0.68 6.90
N LEU A 107 -13.08 -0.08 5.87
CA LEU A 107 -13.79 -0.12 4.59
C LEU A 107 -14.58 -1.42 4.45
N ASP A 108 -15.80 -1.31 3.96
CA ASP A 108 -16.62 -2.45 3.60
C ASP A 108 -16.34 -2.93 2.17
N GLY A 109 -16.52 -4.23 1.93
CA GLY A 109 -16.39 -4.84 0.61
C GLY A 109 -15.07 -5.54 0.35
N SER A 110 -14.80 -5.84 -0.93
CA SER A 110 -13.55 -6.48 -1.32
C SER A 110 -12.37 -5.51 -1.21
N ALA A 111 -11.23 -5.98 -0.71
CA ALA A 111 -10.08 -5.13 -0.41
C ALA A 111 -9.58 -4.34 -1.63
N ASP A 112 -9.53 -4.97 -2.81
CA ASP A 112 -9.10 -4.32 -4.04
C ASP A 112 -10.03 -3.16 -4.45
N SER A 113 -11.34 -3.41 -4.52
CA SER A 113 -12.32 -2.39 -4.92
C SER A 113 -12.45 -1.28 -3.89
N ALA A 114 -12.52 -1.62 -2.59
CA ALA A 114 -12.68 -0.65 -1.52
C ALA A 114 -11.47 0.29 -1.40
N LEU A 115 -10.25 -0.25 -1.49
CA LEU A 115 -9.03 0.55 -1.42
C LEU A 115 -8.85 1.44 -2.66
N ILE A 116 -9.18 0.94 -3.88
CA ILE A 116 -9.14 1.76 -5.09
C ILE A 116 -10.14 2.91 -5.00
N ALA A 117 -11.37 2.62 -4.62
CA ALA A 117 -12.39 3.65 -4.43
C ALA A 117 -11.95 4.70 -3.40
N ARG A 118 -11.41 4.26 -2.27
CA ARG A 118 -10.97 5.15 -1.19
C ARG A 118 -9.84 6.07 -1.61
N ILE A 119 -8.80 5.56 -2.28
CA ILE A 119 -7.66 6.37 -2.72
C ILE A 119 -8.08 7.45 -3.72
N GLU A 120 -9.06 7.16 -4.58
CA GLU A 120 -9.61 8.12 -5.54
C GLU A 120 -10.53 9.15 -4.85
N GLN A 121 -11.44 8.70 -3.98
CA GLN A 121 -12.38 9.58 -3.25
C GLN A 121 -11.67 10.60 -2.37
N GLN A 122 -10.60 10.20 -1.68
CA GLN A 122 -9.83 11.08 -0.79
C GLN A 122 -8.67 11.77 -1.51
N ASP A 123 -8.48 11.50 -2.80
CA ASP A 123 -7.43 12.05 -3.65
C ASP A 123 -6.01 11.91 -3.03
N HIS A 124 -5.73 10.75 -2.42
CA HIS A 124 -4.40 10.47 -1.87
C HIS A 124 -3.33 10.45 -2.97
N ASP A 125 -2.12 10.89 -2.64
CA ASP A 125 -1.02 11.04 -3.59
C ASP A 125 -0.15 9.80 -3.67
N LEU A 126 -0.01 9.07 -2.56
CA LEU A 126 0.82 7.88 -2.43
C LEU A 126 0.02 6.75 -1.77
N LEU A 127 0.11 5.56 -2.35
CA LEU A 127 -0.31 4.32 -1.70
C LEU A 127 0.91 3.65 -1.06
N VAL A 128 0.79 3.28 0.21
CA VAL A 128 1.77 2.46 0.93
C VAL A 128 1.10 1.15 1.31
N MET A 129 1.72 0.00 1.05
CA MET A 129 1.13 -1.29 1.37
C MET A 129 2.14 -2.42 1.49
N GLY A 130 1.74 -3.50 2.14
CA GLY A 130 2.46 -4.77 2.10
C GLY A 130 2.35 -5.45 0.72
N ALA A 131 3.42 -6.04 0.24
CA ALA A 131 3.43 -6.78 -1.02
C ALA A 131 2.87 -8.21 -0.88
N TYR A 132 2.79 -8.73 0.34
CA TYR A 132 2.38 -10.10 0.66
C TYR A 132 1.43 -10.08 1.84
N GLY A 133 0.13 -10.17 1.57
CA GLY A 133 -0.91 -10.25 2.59
C GLY A 133 -1.01 -11.65 3.25
N HIS A 134 -2.09 -11.86 3.99
CA HIS A 134 -2.35 -13.09 4.78
C HIS A 134 -2.48 -14.40 4.00
N SER A 135 -2.47 -14.39 2.66
CA SER A 135 -2.60 -15.63 1.89
C SER A 135 -1.42 -16.56 2.14
N ARG A 136 -1.73 -17.79 2.61
CA ARG A 136 -0.76 -18.86 2.95
C ARG A 136 0.13 -19.34 1.79
N ILE A 137 -0.02 -18.78 0.61
CA ILE A 137 0.80 -19.12 -0.57
C ILE A 137 2.04 -18.22 -0.59
N ARG A 138 2.93 -18.46 0.35
CA ARG A 138 4.13 -17.65 0.62
C ARG A 138 5.24 -17.72 -0.44
N ARG A 139 5.07 -18.38 -1.56
CA ARG A 139 6.25 -18.71 -2.39
C ARG A 139 6.33 -18.18 -3.80
N LEU A 140 5.26 -17.69 -4.42
CA LEU A 140 5.34 -17.50 -5.88
C LEU A 140 4.68 -16.26 -6.48
N ILE A 141 3.80 -15.51 -5.81
CA ILE A 141 3.02 -14.44 -6.47
C ILE A 141 2.86 -13.23 -5.54
N ILE A 142 3.06 -12.01 -6.05
CA ILE A 142 2.56 -10.78 -5.43
C ILE A 142 1.05 -10.99 -5.20
N GLY A 143 0.54 -10.68 -4.01
CA GLY A 143 -0.87 -10.89 -3.68
C GLY A 143 -1.82 -10.29 -4.72
N SER A 144 -2.98 -10.90 -4.94
CA SER A 144 -3.96 -10.45 -5.94
C SER A 144 -4.37 -8.98 -5.73
N VAL A 145 -4.58 -8.57 -4.49
CA VAL A 145 -4.87 -7.17 -4.14
C VAL A 145 -3.72 -6.27 -4.53
N THR A 146 -2.48 -6.63 -4.20
CA THR A 146 -1.29 -5.84 -4.57
C THR A 146 -1.16 -5.71 -6.09
N THR A 147 -1.37 -6.79 -6.83
CA THR A 147 -1.37 -6.80 -8.30
C THR A 147 -2.43 -5.84 -8.85
N ARG A 148 -3.66 -5.94 -8.35
CA ARG A 148 -4.77 -5.08 -8.73
C ARG A 148 -4.46 -3.60 -8.44
N MET A 149 -3.97 -3.30 -7.24
CA MET A 149 -3.57 -1.95 -6.84
C MET A 149 -2.47 -1.37 -7.73
N LEU A 150 -1.51 -2.19 -8.17
CA LEU A 150 -0.44 -1.76 -9.09
C LEU A 150 -0.95 -1.47 -10.50
N ILE A 151 -1.94 -2.24 -10.98
CA ILE A 151 -2.53 -2.06 -12.31
C ILE A 151 -3.49 -0.86 -12.32
N ASP A 152 -4.46 -0.85 -11.42
CA ASP A 152 -5.61 0.04 -11.47
C ASP A 152 -5.35 1.40 -10.81
N SER A 153 -4.47 1.47 -9.79
CA SER A 153 -4.14 2.74 -9.16
C SER A 153 -3.32 3.64 -10.10
N ARG A 154 -3.73 4.89 -10.22
CA ARG A 154 -2.98 5.95 -10.93
C ARG A 154 -1.88 6.58 -10.07
N ARG A 155 -1.77 6.18 -8.80
CA ARG A 155 -0.82 6.73 -7.83
C ARG A 155 0.49 5.95 -7.83
N SER A 156 1.53 6.59 -7.32
CA SER A 156 2.75 5.86 -6.94
C SER A 156 2.45 4.90 -5.79
N VAL A 157 3.13 3.76 -5.77
CA VAL A 157 2.91 2.73 -4.75
C VAL A 157 4.23 2.37 -4.10
N LEU A 158 4.30 2.45 -2.77
CA LEU A 158 5.45 2.02 -1.96
C LEU A 158 5.13 0.66 -1.33
N LEU A 159 5.90 -0.36 -1.72
CA LEU A 159 5.70 -1.75 -1.34
C LEU A 159 6.68 -2.21 -0.28
N PHE A 160 6.17 -2.92 0.73
CA PHE A 160 6.93 -3.55 1.82
C PHE A 160 6.81 -5.07 1.77
N ARG A 161 7.92 -5.75 2.07
CA ARG A 161 7.99 -7.21 2.14
C ARG A 161 8.21 -7.72 3.57
#